data_e254ca24d9f44717f64a42398a95b34b
#
_entry.id   e254ca24d9f44717f64a42398a95b34b
#
_cell.length_a   1.000
_cell.length_b   1.000
_cell.length_c   1.000
_cell.angle_alpha   90.00
_cell.angle_beta   90.00
_cell.angle_gamma   90.00
#
_symmetry.space_group_name_H-M   'P 1'
#
loop_
_entity.id
_entity.type
_entity.pdbx_description
1 polymer ?
#
loop_
_entity_poly.entity_id
_entity_poly.type
_entity_poly.pdbx_seq_one_letter_code
_entity_poly.pdbx_strand_id
1 'polypeptide(L)'
;ELSGSYNFAWLEDENVKAITIVGICKNAGKTTILNHLISLKKKGTWGVFSTGIDGEENDFLFRIPKPPVILDKDLIFCCDTSTLDELGSQIIVLSKIPFSKDRPLWLAKTLIPLQTEITGPSTVKEQIQTLKLIQNYGAEKVLIDGSIDRKSIAQSEYIDAVIMVIGANFGTFDEIVDEVKRLKILNSIPQCN
;
A
#
# COMPACT_ATOMS: atom_id res chain seq x y z
N GLU A 1 3.81 -20.76 8.51
CA GLU A 1 3.43 -21.34 7.20
C GLU A 1 1.95 -21.09 6.96
N LEU A 2 1.63 -20.25 5.97
CA LEU A 2 0.25 -20.02 5.53
C LEU A 2 -0.15 -21.18 4.62
N SER A 3 -0.72 -22.25 5.17
CA SER A 3 -1.15 -23.44 4.44
C SER A 3 -2.53 -23.30 3.79
N GLY A 4 -2.92 -22.11 3.39
CA GLY A 4 -4.10 -21.87 2.57
C GLY A 4 -3.70 -21.68 1.11
N SER A 5 -4.33 -22.38 0.19
CA SER A 5 -4.13 -22.12 -1.24
C SER A 5 -4.77 -20.78 -1.62
N TYR A 6 -4.00 -19.70 -1.46
CA TYR A 6 -4.43 -18.37 -1.90
C TYR A 6 -4.33 -18.31 -3.41
N ASN A 7 -5.47 -18.23 -4.08
CA ASN A 7 -5.48 -18.04 -5.52
C ASN A 7 -5.31 -16.54 -5.85
N PHE A 8 -4.07 -16.14 -6.12
CA PHE A 8 -3.74 -14.79 -6.61
C PHE A 8 -3.66 -14.72 -8.15
N ALA A 9 -4.27 -15.66 -8.87
CA ALA A 9 -4.27 -15.65 -10.34
C ALA A 9 -4.79 -14.34 -10.94
N TRP A 10 -5.69 -13.65 -10.24
CA TRP A 10 -6.19 -12.33 -10.63
C TRP A 10 -5.10 -11.23 -10.65
N LEU A 11 -3.96 -11.43 -9.97
CA LEU A 11 -2.81 -10.53 -10.11
C LEU A 11 -2.18 -10.57 -11.52
N GLU A 12 -2.45 -11.59 -12.30
CA GLU A 12 -1.98 -11.70 -13.69
C GLU A 12 -2.93 -10.98 -14.68
N ASP A 13 -4.12 -10.57 -14.22
CA ASP A 13 -5.05 -9.78 -15.04
C ASP A 13 -4.48 -8.40 -15.33
N GLU A 14 -4.31 -8.07 -16.61
CA GLU A 14 -3.77 -6.79 -17.07
C GLU A 14 -4.68 -5.60 -16.75
N ASN A 15 -5.95 -5.85 -16.50
CA ASN A 15 -6.92 -4.82 -16.11
C ASN A 15 -6.78 -4.42 -14.63
N VAL A 16 -6.20 -5.27 -13.79
CA VAL A 16 -5.98 -4.98 -12.37
C VAL A 16 -4.61 -4.30 -12.20
N LYS A 17 -4.58 -2.98 -12.16
CA LYS A 17 -3.35 -2.16 -12.12
C LYS A 17 -3.10 -1.51 -10.77
N ALA A 18 -4.15 -1.07 -10.08
CA ALA A 18 -4.06 -0.39 -8.79
C ALA A 18 -4.74 -1.21 -7.71
N ILE A 19 -3.98 -1.62 -6.71
CA ILE A 19 -4.42 -2.53 -5.65
C ILE A 19 -4.16 -1.88 -4.30
N THR A 20 -5.20 -1.69 -3.52
CA THR A 20 -5.07 -1.16 -2.15
C THR A 20 -5.18 -2.28 -1.13
N ILE A 21 -4.28 -2.29 -0.16
CA ILE A 21 -4.27 -3.22 0.96
C ILE A 21 -4.73 -2.45 2.19
N VAL A 22 -5.87 -2.80 2.75
CA VAL A 22 -6.43 -2.13 3.92
C VAL A 22 -6.54 -3.10 5.10
N GLY A 23 -6.25 -2.62 6.30
CA GLY A 23 -6.40 -3.43 7.52
C GLY A 23 -7.58 -2.94 8.34
N ILE A 24 -8.37 -3.88 8.84
CA ILE A 24 -9.53 -3.57 9.68
C ILE A 24 -9.14 -3.02 11.06
N CYS A 25 -7.93 -3.32 11.51
CA CYS A 25 -7.37 -2.85 12.77
C CYS A 25 -5.87 -2.62 12.65
N LYS A 26 -5.27 -1.95 13.65
CA LYS A 26 -3.81 -1.84 13.77
C LYS A 26 -3.21 -3.24 13.88
N ASN A 27 -2.05 -3.45 13.28
CA ASN A 27 -1.31 -4.73 13.27
C ASN A 27 -2.10 -5.92 12.69
N ALA A 28 -3.05 -5.68 11.79
CA ALA A 28 -3.81 -6.73 11.10
C ALA A 28 -2.94 -7.62 10.19
N GLY A 29 -1.68 -7.26 9.91
CA GLY A 29 -0.78 -8.00 9.03
C GLY A 29 -0.69 -7.42 7.61
N LYS A 30 -1.07 -6.17 7.38
CA LYS A 30 -0.99 -5.51 6.05
C LYS A 30 0.39 -5.64 5.40
N THR A 31 1.46 -5.33 6.15
CA THR A 31 2.83 -5.39 5.63
C THR A 31 3.23 -6.82 5.25
N THR A 32 2.74 -7.83 5.97
CA THR A 32 2.95 -9.25 5.62
C THR A 32 2.31 -9.58 4.28
N ILE A 33 1.07 -9.13 4.06
CA ILE A 33 0.37 -9.32 2.77
C ILE A 33 1.06 -8.52 1.66
N LEU A 34 1.45 -7.27 1.92
CA LEU A 34 2.18 -6.44 0.96
C LEU A 34 3.47 -7.13 0.51
N ASN A 35 4.30 -7.58 1.46
CA ASN A 35 5.54 -8.30 1.16
C ASN A 35 5.28 -9.60 0.38
N HIS A 36 4.22 -10.32 0.73
CA HIS A 36 3.83 -11.52 -0.02
C HIS A 36 3.44 -11.18 -1.46
N LEU A 37 2.62 -10.16 -1.70
CA LEU A 37 2.25 -9.74 -3.05
C LEU A 37 3.47 -9.30 -3.88
N ILE A 38 4.40 -8.56 -3.27
CA ILE A 38 5.66 -8.17 -3.92
C ILE A 38 6.46 -9.42 -4.33
N SER A 39 6.51 -10.45 -3.48
CA SER A 39 7.22 -11.71 -3.78
C SER A 39 6.60 -12.50 -4.93
N LEU A 40 5.35 -12.24 -5.29
CA LEU A 40 4.68 -12.86 -6.44
C LEU A 40 5.00 -12.16 -7.77
N LYS A 41 5.69 -11.02 -7.75
CA LYS A 41 6.11 -10.32 -8.95
C LYS A 41 7.05 -11.19 -9.78
N LYS A 42 6.62 -11.57 -10.97
CA LYS A 42 7.42 -12.41 -11.89
C LYS A 42 8.32 -11.57 -12.80
N LYS A 43 7.79 -10.47 -13.33
CA LYS A 43 8.47 -9.58 -14.29
C LYS A 43 7.83 -8.20 -14.26
N GLY A 44 8.40 -7.27 -15.03
CA GLY A 44 7.90 -5.92 -15.18
C GLY A 44 8.26 -5.00 -14.01
N THR A 45 7.87 -3.77 -14.13
CA THR A 45 8.04 -2.74 -13.09
C THR A 45 6.74 -2.61 -12.31
N TRP A 46 6.82 -2.74 -10.98
CA TRP A 46 5.69 -2.47 -10.09
C TRP A 46 5.97 -1.22 -9.27
N GLY A 47 4.91 -0.64 -8.75
CA GLY A 47 4.98 0.50 -7.84
C GLY A 47 4.46 0.13 -6.45
N VAL A 48 4.94 0.84 -5.44
CA VAL A 48 4.43 0.72 -4.07
C VAL A 48 4.53 2.05 -3.34
N PHE A 49 3.49 2.43 -2.61
CA PHE A 49 3.53 3.54 -1.67
C PHE A 49 2.54 3.31 -0.52
N SER A 50 2.74 4.02 0.58
CA SER A 50 1.81 4.03 1.71
C SER A 50 0.93 5.27 1.65
N THR A 51 -0.31 5.18 2.11
CA THR A 51 -1.09 6.36 2.42
C THR A 51 -0.44 7.01 3.64
N GLY A 52 -0.06 8.28 3.54
CA GLY A 52 0.56 9.02 4.64
C GLY A 52 -0.33 8.94 5.90
N ILE A 53 0.31 8.93 7.05
CA ILE A 53 -0.38 8.86 8.34
C ILE A 53 -1.15 10.17 8.54
N ASP A 54 -2.47 10.13 8.34
CA ASP A 54 -3.34 11.21 8.81
C ASP A 54 -3.40 11.14 10.33
N GLY A 55 -2.82 12.14 11.00
CA GLY A 55 -3.17 12.48 12.37
C GLY A 55 -2.54 11.67 13.50
N GLU A 56 -1.52 10.84 13.29
CA GLU A 56 -0.79 10.20 14.40
C GLU A 56 0.38 11.06 14.93
N GLU A 57 0.17 12.38 15.09
CA GLU A 57 1.09 13.21 15.89
C GLU A 57 1.12 12.80 17.37
N ASN A 58 0.17 11.99 17.83
CA ASN A 58 0.01 11.62 19.24
C ASN A 58 0.53 10.22 19.61
N ASP A 59 1.06 9.42 18.71
CA ASP A 59 1.59 8.08 19.05
C ASP A 59 3.12 8.07 19.25
N PHE A 60 3.69 9.20 19.69
CA PHE A 60 5.11 9.28 20.09
C PHE A 60 5.47 8.39 21.30
N LEU A 61 4.48 7.87 22.04
CA LEU A 61 4.71 7.09 23.25
C LEU A 61 4.83 5.57 23.02
N PHE A 62 4.39 5.04 21.87
CA PHE A 62 4.50 3.62 21.56
C PHE A 62 4.92 3.41 20.08
N ARG A 63 6.14 3.81 19.75
CA ARG A 63 6.76 3.43 18.47
C ARG A 63 7.08 1.93 18.50
N ILE A 64 6.11 1.09 18.20
CA ILE A 64 6.41 -0.24 17.71
C ILE A 64 6.96 -0.03 16.29
N PRO A 65 8.22 -0.39 15.99
CA PRO A 65 8.77 -0.23 14.65
C PRO A 65 7.85 -0.92 13.65
N LYS A 66 7.41 -0.20 12.61
CA LYS A 66 6.69 -0.85 11.51
C LYS A 66 7.63 -1.88 10.90
N PRO A 67 7.14 -3.11 10.60
CA PRO A 67 7.98 -4.07 9.90
C PRO A 67 8.41 -3.46 8.56
N PRO A 68 9.69 -3.63 8.16
CA PRO A 68 10.17 -3.09 6.90
C PRO A 68 9.45 -3.74 5.72
N VAL A 69 9.31 -2.99 4.65
CA VAL A 69 8.81 -3.51 3.38
C VAL A 69 9.99 -4.09 2.61
N ILE A 70 9.81 -5.31 2.11
CA ILE A 70 10.80 -6.01 1.29
C ILE A 70 10.53 -5.66 -0.16
N LEU A 71 11.36 -4.80 -0.73
CA LEU A 71 11.28 -4.38 -2.13
C LEU A 71 12.17 -5.26 -3.00
N ASP A 72 11.61 -5.81 -4.06
CA ASP A 72 12.37 -6.52 -5.09
C ASP A 72 13.08 -5.53 -6.02
N LYS A 73 13.95 -6.01 -6.89
CA LYS A 73 14.54 -5.21 -7.96
C LYS A 73 13.46 -4.68 -8.92
N ASP A 74 13.70 -3.50 -9.49
CA ASP A 74 12.80 -2.84 -10.44
C ASP A 74 11.42 -2.47 -9.86
N LEU A 75 11.37 -2.16 -8.55
CA LEU A 75 10.20 -1.57 -7.90
C LEU A 75 10.34 -0.06 -7.78
N ILE A 76 9.28 0.66 -8.15
CA ILE A 76 9.16 2.11 -7.90
C ILE A 76 8.48 2.29 -6.55
N PHE A 77 9.06 3.09 -5.67
CA PHE A 77 8.47 3.33 -4.36
C PHE A 77 8.54 4.80 -3.97
N CYS A 78 7.64 5.20 -3.08
CA CYS A 78 7.63 6.53 -2.51
C CYS A 78 8.37 6.52 -1.17
N CYS A 79 9.28 7.48 -0.99
CA CYS A 79 10.08 7.65 0.23
C CYS A 79 10.28 9.13 0.56
N ASP A 80 10.77 9.42 1.75
CA ASP A 80 11.23 10.73 2.17
C ASP A 80 12.73 10.95 1.88
N THR A 81 13.23 12.11 2.22
CA THR A 81 14.64 12.46 1.98
C THR A 81 15.60 11.63 2.81
N SER A 82 15.25 11.28 4.06
CA SER A 82 16.11 10.48 4.92
C SER A 82 16.32 9.08 4.38
N THR A 83 15.27 8.48 3.87
CA THR A 83 15.33 7.16 3.20
C THR A 83 16.19 7.21 1.92
N LEU A 84 16.09 8.29 1.13
CA LEU A 84 16.97 8.45 -0.04
C LEU A 84 18.45 8.47 0.34
N ASP A 85 18.80 9.25 1.38
CA ASP A 85 20.17 9.38 1.85
C ASP A 85 20.71 8.05 2.39
N GLU A 86 19.89 7.28 3.11
CA GLU A 86 20.24 5.96 3.63
C GLU A 86 20.50 4.94 2.51
N LEU A 87 19.61 4.88 1.52
CA LEU A 87 19.69 3.87 0.45
C LEU A 87 20.77 4.18 -0.60
N GLY A 88 21.10 5.44 -0.82
CA GLY A 88 22.20 5.87 -1.68
C GLY A 88 22.24 5.19 -3.04
N SER A 89 23.32 4.46 -3.33
CA SER A 89 23.55 3.82 -4.63
C SER A 89 22.69 2.57 -4.92
N GLN A 90 21.87 2.13 -3.97
CA GLN A 90 20.98 0.97 -4.14
C GLN A 90 19.72 1.30 -4.95
N ILE A 91 19.49 2.58 -5.22
CA ILE A 91 18.30 3.10 -5.87
C ILE A 91 18.64 4.14 -6.96
N ILE A 92 17.68 4.39 -7.85
CA ILE A 92 17.69 5.53 -8.76
C ILE A 92 16.55 6.47 -8.36
N VAL A 93 16.86 7.73 -8.11
CA VAL A 93 15.86 8.76 -7.89
C VAL A 93 15.20 9.12 -9.22
N LEU A 94 13.89 8.95 -9.32
CA LEU A 94 13.11 9.24 -10.52
C LEU A 94 12.63 10.68 -10.54
N SER A 95 11.97 11.12 -9.47
CA SER A 95 11.52 12.51 -9.34
C SER A 95 11.16 12.86 -7.89
N LYS A 96 11.18 14.14 -7.60
CA LYS A 96 10.46 14.68 -6.43
C LYS A 96 8.97 14.69 -6.73
N ILE A 97 8.14 14.40 -5.73
CA ILE A 97 6.68 14.51 -5.84
C ILE A 97 6.29 15.99 -5.69
N PRO A 98 5.90 16.68 -6.77
CA PRO A 98 5.80 18.13 -6.77
C PRO A 98 4.60 18.69 -5.99
N PHE A 99 3.62 17.85 -5.74
CA PHE A 99 2.35 18.22 -5.11
C PHE A 99 2.26 17.85 -3.63
N SER A 100 3.24 17.13 -3.08
CA SER A 100 3.32 16.88 -1.64
C SER A 100 3.72 18.17 -0.90
N LYS A 101 2.80 18.70 -0.10
CA LYS A 101 2.95 19.98 0.57
C LYS A 101 3.52 19.87 1.97
N ASP A 102 3.16 18.79 2.67
CA ASP A 102 3.46 18.64 4.09
C ASP A 102 4.93 18.27 4.33
N ARG A 103 5.51 17.49 3.42
CA ARG A 103 6.91 17.06 3.49
C ARG A 103 7.46 16.73 2.10
N PRO A 104 8.79 16.86 1.89
CA PRO A 104 9.41 16.41 0.64
C PRO A 104 9.28 14.90 0.47
N LEU A 105 8.59 14.48 -0.58
CA LEU A 105 8.47 13.09 -0.99
C LEU A 105 9.12 12.89 -2.36
N TRP A 106 9.64 11.70 -2.57
CA TRP A 106 10.37 11.30 -3.75
C TRP A 106 9.86 9.96 -4.28
N LEU A 107 9.95 9.78 -5.59
CA LEU A 107 9.88 8.49 -6.23
C LEU A 107 11.29 8.01 -6.54
N ALA A 108 11.58 6.79 -6.11
CA ALA A 108 12.81 6.10 -6.40
C ALA A 108 12.52 4.69 -6.94
N LYS A 109 13.48 4.14 -7.68
CA LYS A 109 13.43 2.78 -8.23
C LYS A 109 14.57 1.95 -7.66
N THR A 110 14.27 0.76 -7.19
CA THR A 110 15.26 -0.19 -6.65
C THR A 110 16.14 -0.76 -7.75
N LEU A 111 17.45 -0.81 -7.55
CA LEU A 111 18.45 -1.46 -8.42
C LEU A 111 18.72 -2.90 -7.98
N ILE A 112 18.53 -3.19 -6.72
CA ILE A 112 18.72 -4.47 -6.07
C ILE A 112 17.56 -4.72 -5.09
N PRO A 113 17.29 -5.96 -4.68
CA PRO A 113 16.39 -6.23 -3.57
C PRO A 113 16.89 -5.56 -2.29
N LEU A 114 15.99 -4.90 -1.55
CA LEU A 114 16.33 -4.20 -0.31
C LEU A 114 15.14 -4.17 0.65
N GLN A 115 15.39 -3.79 1.89
CA GLN A 115 14.38 -3.56 2.91
C GLN A 115 14.39 -2.09 3.31
N THR A 116 13.21 -1.48 3.34
CA THR A 116 13.09 -0.07 3.73
C THR A 116 11.68 0.26 4.23
N GLU A 117 11.52 1.44 4.77
CA GLU A 117 10.21 2.01 5.00
C GLU A 117 9.68 2.66 3.72
N ILE A 118 8.39 2.52 3.48
CA ILE A 118 7.70 3.22 2.41
C ILE A 118 6.78 4.28 3.00
N THR A 119 6.60 5.36 2.28
CA THR A 119 5.72 6.45 2.67
C THR A 119 4.84 6.89 1.51
N GLY A 120 4.07 7.94 1.71
CA GLY A 120 3.25 8.54 0.67
C GLY A 120 2.55 9.80 1.17
N PRO A 121 1.82 10.50 0.31
CA PRO A 121 1.10 11.70 0.68
C PRO A 121 -0.13 11.37 1.55
N SER A 122 -0.53 12.35 2.37
CA SER A 122 -1.62 12.21 3.34
C SER A 122 -3.01 12.36 2.72
N THR A 123 -3.16 13.16 1.65
CA THR A 123 -4.48 13.40 1.07
C THR A 123 -4.80 12.46 -0.09
N VAL A 124 -6.07 12.05 -0.21
CA VAL A 124 -6.54 11.17 -1.31
C VAL A 124 -6.22 11.75 -2.68
N LYS A 125 -6.35 13.06 -2.86
CA LYS A 125 -6.01 13.74 -4.11
C LYS A 125 -4.55 13.54 -4.49
N GLU A 126 -3.64 13.75 -3.54
CA GLU A 126 -2.20 13.57 -3.77
C GLU A 126 -1.83 12.09 -3.94
N GLN A 127 -2.53 11.18 -3.25
CA GLN A 127 -2.37 9.73 -3.43
C GLN A 127 -2.74 9.30 -4.85
N ILE A 128 -3.85 9.80 -5.40
CA ILE A 128 -4.26 9.55 -6.80
C ILE A 128 -3.22 10.13 -7.77
N GLN A 129 -2.70 11.32 -7.50
CA GLN A 129 -1.66 11.91 -8.33
C GLN A 129 -0.36 11.10 -8.27
N THR A 130 0.00 10.56 -7.09
CA THR A 130 1.16 9.67 -6.91
C THR A 130 0.98 8.35 -7.66
N LEU A 131 -0.20 7.74 -7.58
CA LEU A 131 -0.54 6.54 -8.36
C LEU A 131 -0.31 6.78 -9.86
N LYS A 132 -0.88 7.84 -10.41
CA LYS A 132 -0.72 8.21 -11.83
C LYS A 132 0.74 8.48 -12.20
N LEU A 133 1.48 9.14 -11.32
CA LEU A 133 2.90 9.42 -11.55
C LEU A 133 3.73 8.14 -11.58
N ILE A 134 3.49 7.20 -10.69
CA ILE A 134 4.16 5.88 -10.67
C ILE A 134 3.83 5.10 -11.94
N GLN A 135 2.57 5.10 -12.39
CA GLN A 135 2.15 4.47 -13.65
C GLN A 135 2.83 5.12 -14.87
N ASN A 136 2.99 6.44 -14.87
CA ASN A 136 3.71 7.17 -15.95
C ASN A 136 5.19 6.80 -16.02
N TYR A 137 5.80 6.36 -14.92
CA TYR A 137 7.15 5.79 -14.91
C TYR A 137 7.20 4.31 -15.33
N GLY A 138 6.09 3.77 -15.84
CA GLY A 138 6.01 2.43 -16.42
C GLY A 138 5.67 1.33 -15.43
N ALA A 139 5.14 1.65 -14.25
CA ALA A 139 4.64 0.61 -13.35
C ALA A 139 3.37 -0.03 -13.93
N GLU A 140 3.43 -1.35 -14.14
CA GLU A 140 2.31 -2.16 -14.63
C GLU A 140 1.28 -2.40 -13.52
N LYS A 141 1.73 -2.48 -12.28
CA LYS A 141 0.89 -2.61 -11.09
C LYS A 141 1.40 -1.72 -9.97
N VAL A 142 0.47 -1.17 -9.19
CA VAL A 142 0.79 -0.34 -8.03
C VAL A 142 0.07 -0.90 -6.81
N LEU A 143 0.84 -1.24 -5.79
CA LEU A 143 0.36 -1.68 -4.49
C LEU A 143 0.33 -0.48 -3.53
N ILE A 144 -0.77 -0.29 -2.83
CA ILE A 144 -0.98 0.84 -1.93
C ILE A 144 -1.25 0.31 -0.53
N ASP A 145 -0.33 0.57 0.41
CA ASP A 145 -0.57 0.29 1.83
C ASP A 145 -1.49 1.37 2.40
N GLY A 146 -2.76 1.04 2.51
CA GLY A 146 -3.83 1.96 2.88
C GLY A 146 -4.35 1.80 4.31
N SER A 147 -5.16 2.76 4.73
CA SER A 147 -6.00 2.68 5.92
C SER A 147 -7.47 2.55 5.55
N ILE A 148 -8.27 1.96 6.46
CA ILE A 148 -9.72 1.78 6.29
C ILE A 148 -10.47 3.03 6.77
N ASP A 149 -10.24 4.15 6.18
CA ASP A 149 -10.95 5.38 6.53
C ASP A 149 -12.02 5.71 5.48
N ARG A 150 -13.08 6.44 5.87
CA ARG A 150 -14.18 6.87 5.00
C ARG A 150 -13.74 7.73 3.81
N LYS A 151 -12.55 8.34 3.91
CA LYS A 151 -11.92 9.14 2.86
C LYS A 151 -10.68 8.45 2.26
N SER A 152 -10.67 7.13 2.25
CA SER A 152 -9.53 6.36 1.77
C SER A 152 -9.50 6.33 0.24
N ILE A 153 -8.29 6.29 -0.33
CA ILE A 153 -8.08 6.03 -1.76
C ILE A 153 -8.72 4.71 -2.19
N ALA A 154 -8.90 3.74 -1.28
CA ALA A 154 -9.55 2.47 -1.55
C ALA A 154 -10.99 2.60 -2.09
N GLN A 155 -11.65 3.73 -1.86
CA GLN A 155 -13.00 4.03 -2.37
C GLN A 155 -12.98 4.81 -3.69
N SER A 156 -11.81 5.06 -4.24
CA SER A 156 -11.64 5.81 -5.47
C SER A 156 -11.89 4.94 -6.70
N GLU A 157 -12.47 5.52 -7.76
CA GLU A 157 -12.63 4.89 -9.08
C GLU A 157 -11.29 4.49 -9.75
N TYR A 158 -10.16 4.97 -9.21
CA TYR A 158 -8.81 4.66 -9.70
C TYR A 158 -8.23 3.38 -9.09
N ILE A 159 -8.97 2.69 -8.22
CA ILE A 159 -8.55 1.44 -7.59
C ILE A 159 -9.31 0.28 -8.21
N ASP A 160 -8.57 -0.68 -8.76
CA ASP A 160 -9.15 -1.85 -9.43
C ASP A 160 -9.46 -2.99 -8.45
N ALA A 161 -8.70 -3.09 -7.36
CA ALA A 161 -8.91 -4.13 -6.34
C ALA A 161 -8.56 -3.64 -4.93
N VAL A 162 -9.33 -4.12 -3.96
CA VAL A 162 -9.08 -3.88 -2.53
C VAL A 162 -8.89 -5.21 -1.82
N ILE A 163 -7.74 -5.36 -1.16
CA ILE A 163 -7.47 -6.49 -0.27
C ILE A 163 -7.71 -6.04 1.16
N MET A 164 -8.68 -6.65 1.81
CA MET A 164 -8.96 -6.39 3.20
C MET A 164 -8.26 -7.41 4.08
N VAL A 165 -7.42 -6.92 4.99
CA VAL A 165 -6.67 -7.75 5.94
C VAL A 165 -7.33 -7.69 7.31
N ILE A 166 -7.72 -8.84 7.82
CA ILE A 166 -8.34 -9.00 9.13
C ILE A 166 -7.41 -9.84 9.99
N GLY A 167 -6.81 -9.21 10.99
CA GLY A 167 -5.93 -9.91 11.92
C GLY A 167 -6.71 -10.58 13.06
N ALA A 168 -6.18 -11.67 13.60
CA ALA A 168 -6.76 -12.36 14.76
C ALA A 168 -6.84 -11.49 16.03
N ASN A 169 -6.15 -10.35 16.04
CA ASN A 169 -6.19 -9.35 17.10
C ASN A 169 -7.42 -8.44 17.02
N PHE A 170 -8.27 -8.57 15.99
CA PHE A 170 -9.51 -7.81 15.85
C PHE A 170 -10.54 -8.23 16.91
N GLY A 171 -10.66 -9.53 17.20
CA GLY A 171 -11.62 -10.07 18.15
C GLY A 171 -11.72 -11.59 18.08
N THR A 172 -12.79 -12.12 18.62
CA THR A 172 -13.13 -13.55 18.52
C THR A 172 -13.46 -13.96 17.08
N PHE A 173 -13.48 -15.25 16.82
CA PHE A 173 -13.83 -15.77 15.48
C PHE A 173 -15.21 -15.28 15.01
N ASP A 174 -16.20 -15.28 15.91
CA ASP A 174 -17.57 -14.85 15.59
C ASP A 174 -17.61 -13.34 15.24
N GLU A 175 -16.92 -12.51 16.01
CA GLU A 175 -16.80 -11.06 15.72
C GLU A 175 -16.13 -10.80 14.35
N ILE A 176 -15.08 -11.57 14.00
CA ILE A 176 -14.45 -11.48 12.69
C ILE A 176 -15.43 -11.85 11.59
N VAL A 177 -16.16 -12.97 11.74
CA VAL A 177 -17.15 -13.43 10.76
C VAL A 177 -18.27 -12.41 10.57
N ASP A 178 -18.77 -11.83 11.65
CA ASP A 178 -19.85 -10.83 11.58
C ASP A 178 -19.38 -9.53 10.93
N GLU A 179 -18.15 -9.11 11.20
CA GLU A 179 -17.58 -7.93 10.53
C GLU A 179 -17.36 -8.17 9.02
N VAL A 180 -16.90 -9.35 8.61
CA VAL A 180 -16.80 -9.72 7.19
C VAL A 180 -18.16 -9.67 6.50
N LYS A 181 -19.20 -10.22 7.15
CA LYS A 181 -20.58 -10.15 6.63
C LYS A 181 -21.06 -8.70 6.51
N ARG A 182 -20.83 -7.87 7.53
CA ARG A 182 -21.19 -6.45 7.53
C ARG A 182 -20.53 -5.70 6.36
N LEU A 183 -19.24 -5.90 6.16
CA LEU A 183 -18.49 -5.26 5.08
C LEU A 183 -18.95 -5.73 3.70
N LYS A 184 -19.28 -7.02 3.56
CA LYS A 184 -19.85 -7.56 2.31
C LYS A 184 -21.20 -6.91 1.98
N ILE A 185 -22.06 -6.72 2.98
CA ILE A 185 -23.34 -6.03 2.81
C ILE A 185 -23.11 -4.57 2.40
N LEU A 186 -22.23 -3.84 3.09
CA LEU A 186 -21.94 -2.44 2.77
C LEU A 186 -21.43 -2.26 1.34
N ASN A 187 -20.57 -3.15 0.87
CA ASN A 187 -20.07 -3.12 -0.52
C ASN A 187 -21.14 -3.49 -1.57
N SER A 188 -22.23 -4.14 -1.16
CA SER A 188 -23.33 -4.48 -2.07
C SER A 188 -24.41 -3.39 -2.20
N ILE A 189 -24.35 -2.37 -1.34
CA ILE A 189 -25.28 -1.23 -1.40
C ILE A 189 -24.90 -0.33 -2.58
N PRO A 190 -25.81 -0.07 -3.54
CA PRO A 190 -25.54 0.86 -4.62
C PRO A 190 -25.17 2.23 -4.05
N GLN A 191 -24.09 2.81 -4.55
CA GLN A 191 -23.76 4.18 -4.22
C GLN A 191 -24.78 5.10 -4.90
N CYS A 192 -25.48 5.91 -4.11
CA CYS A 192 -26.29 7.00 -4.66
C CYS A 192 -25.33 8.05 -5.23
N ASN A 193 -25.37 8.24 -6.54
CA ASN A 193 -24.73 9.34 -7.24
C ASN A 193 -25.40 10.67 -6.90
#